data_a8aab9ccadf5ca1f8abd7f3cde249861
#
_entry.id   a8aab9ccadf5ca1f8abd7f3cde249861
#
_cell.length_a   1.000
_cell.length_b   1.000
_cell.length_c   1.000
_cell.angle_alpha   90.00
_cell.angle_beta   90.00
_cell.angle_gamma   90.00
#
_symmetry.space_group_name_H-M   'P 1'
#
loop_
_entity.id
_entity.type
_entity.pdbx_description
1 polymer ?
#
loop_
_entity_poly.entity_id
_entity_poly.type
_entity_poly.pdbx_seq_one_letter_code
_entity_poly.pdbx_strand_id
1 'polypeptide(L)'
;NPDVDPKILNNIDMTGITTDQRVTHWANTHPVGFTITKLHQCLLDGTAKNFLFFKYEEFCQSPDEHMKSLYEFFELPYYQHNWDNIEQITHENDAVHGIFGDHKIRNKLEAQKEDFYEILGNYTCDRIKNEYKWFYDYFNYQ
;
A
#
# COMPACT_ATOMS: atom_id res chain seq x y z
N ASN A 1 1.09 -4.58 12.17
CA ASN A 1 1.65 -4.13 13.43
C ASN A 1 1.52 -5.27 14.45
N PRO A 2 2.63 -5.84 14.99
CA PRO A 2 2.58 -6.91 16.00
C PRO A 2 1.98 -6.47 17.34
N ASP A 3 1.90 -5.15 17.58
CA ASP A 3 1.35 -4.57 18.80
C ASP A 3 -0.18 -4.39 18.77
N VAL A 4 -0.78 -4.53 17.60
CA VAL A 4 -2.23 -4.55 17.43
C VAL A 4 -2.70 -5.98 17.65
N ASP A 5 -3.67 -6.20 18.53
CA ASP A 5 -4.13 -7.55 18.89
C ASP A 5 -4.37 -8.39 17.61
N PRO A 6 -3.49 -9.37 17.35
CA PRO A 6 -3.55 -10.12 16.09
C PRO A 6 -4.70 -11.12 16.03
N LYS A 7 -5.53 -11.17 17.06
CA LYS A 7 -6.53 -12.24 17.24
C LYS A 7 -7.71 -12.11 16.29
N ILE A 8 -7.99 -10.89 15.80
CA ILE A 8 -9.17 -10.67 14.97
C ILE A 8 -8.78 -9.86 13.74
N LEU A 9 -8.60 -10.51 12.62
CA LEU A 9 -8.47 -9.88 11.34
C LEU A 9 -9.63 -10.34 10.46
N ASN A 10 -10.52 -9.42 10.06
CA ASN A 10 -11.73 -9.78 9.28
C ASN A 10 -12.56 -10.90 9.92
N ASN A 11 -12.73 -10.90 11.26
CA ASN A 11 -13.38 -11.96 12.04
C ASN A 11 -12.67 -13.32 12.03
N ILE A 12 -11.42 -13.38 11.61
CA ILE A 12 -10.61 -14.60 11.63
C ILE A 12 -9.70 -14.56 12.85
N ASP A 13 -9.72 -15.60 13.65
CA ASP A 13 -8.75 -15.76 14.74
C ASP A 13 -7.37 -16.06 14.17
N MET A 14 -6.45 -15.10 14.36
CA MET A 14 -5.09 -15.17 13.89
C MET A 14 -4.12 -15.65 15.00
N THR A 15 -4.67 -16.14 16.13
CA THR A 15 -3.86 -16.63 17.25
C THR A 15 -3.00 -17.81 16.83
N GLY A 16 -1.70 -17.72 17.06
CA GLY A 16 -0.76 -18.81 16.82
C GLY A 16 -0.36 -19.04 15.35
N ILE A 17 -0.84 -18.24 14.40
CA ILE A 17 -0.37 -18.35 13.02
C ILE A 17 0.94 -17.57 12.83
N THR A 18 1.80 -18.13 11.99
CA THR A 18 3.11 -17.56 11.67
C THR A 18 3.00 -16.29 10.81
N THR A 19 4.07 -15.50 10.75
CA THR A 19 4.16 -14.35 9.84
C THR A 19 3.92 -14.75 8.40
N ASP A 20 4.52 -15.85 7.92
CA ASP A 20 4.31 -16.34 6.55
C ASP A 20 2.85 -16.74 6.27
N GLN A 21 2.20 -17.39 7.23
CA GLN A 21 0.78 -17.73 7.11
C GLN A 21 -0.11 -16.49 7.05
N ARG A 22 0.19 -15.44 7.85
CA ARG A 22 -0.53 -14.16 7.78
C ARG A 22 -0.34 -13.47 6.44
N VAL A 23 0.89 -13.42 5.95
CA VAL A 23 1.20 -12.85 4.63
C VAL A 23 0.47 -13.60 3.53
N THR A 24 0.48 -14.94 3.58
CA THR A 24 -0.27 -15.79 2.63
C THR A 24 -1.77 -15.49 2.67
N HIS A 25 -2.34 -15.35 3.86
CA HIS A 25 -3.73 -14.99 4.01
C HIS A 25 -4.04 -13.63 3.37
N TRP A 26 -3.26 -12.60 3.69
CA TRP A 26 -3.42 -11.25 3.11
C TRP A 26 -3.25 -11.22 1.59
N ALA A 27 -2.27 -11.95 1.07
CA ALA A 27 -1.99 -12.03 -0.35
C ALA A 27 -3.11 -12.72 -1.15
N ASN A 28 -3.92 -13.57 -0.51
CA ASN A 28 -4.99 -14.33 -1.16
C ASN A 28 -6.40 -13.83 -0.83
N THR A 29 -6.53 -12.84 0.07
CA THR A 29 -7.83 -12.36 0.51
C THR A 29 -7.96 -10.84 0.34
N HIS A 30 -9.11 -10.32 0.76
CA HIS A 30 -9.36 -8.89 0.82
C HIS A 30 -8.60 -8.26 2.00
N PRO A 31 -8.01 -7.05 1.86
CA PRO A 31 -8.04 -6.19 0.67
C PRO A 31 -6.91 -6.44 -0.34
N VAL A 32 -5.77 -6.98 0.08
CA VAL A 32 -4.53 -7.01 -0.72
C VAL A 32 -4.67 -7.92 -1.94
N GLY A 33 -4.94 -9.21 -1.73
CA GLY A 33 -5.05 -10.18 -2.83
C GLY A 33 -6.15 -9.83 -3.83
N PHE A 34 -7.28 -9.33 -3.33
CA PHE A 34 -8.36 -8.85 -4.19
C PHE A 34 -7.89 -7.67 -5.07
N THR A 35 -7.22 -6.70 -4.48
CA THR A 35 -6.72 -5.52 -5.21
C THR A 35 -5.70 -5.91 -6.28
N ILE A 36 -4.73 -6.78 -5.96
CA ILE A 36 -3.74 -7.26 -6.91
C ILE A 36 -4.40 -8.03 -8.05
N THR A 37 -5.38 -8.89 -7.76
CA THR A 37 -6.11 -9.63 -8.78
C THR A 37 -6.89 -8.71 -9.72
N LYS A 38 -7.57 -7.68 -9.17
CA LYS A 38 -8.29 -6.69 -9.98
C LYS A 38 -7.35 -5.86 -10.84
N LEU A 39 -6.22 -5.44 -10.29
CA LEU A 39 -5.19 -4.73 -11.03
C LEU A 39 -4.68 -5.57 -12.22
N HIS A 40 -4.36 -6.84 -11.98
CA HIS A 40 -3.93 -7.76 -13.05
C HIS A 40 -4.99 -7.86 -14.15
N GLN A 41 -6.26 -8.01 -13.78
CA GLN A 41 -7.35 -8.05 -14.73
C GLN A 41 -7.44 -6.77 -15.57
N CYS A 42 -7.33 -5.58 -14.94
CA CYS A 42 -7.33 -4.29 -15.65
C CYS A 42 -6.18 -4.15 -16.65
N LEU A 43 -5.01 -4.73 -16.34
CA LEU A 43 -3.88 -4.77 -17.28
C LEU A 43 -4.16 -5.69 -18.47
N LEU A 44 -4.78 -6.84 -18.24
CA LEU A 44 -5.07 -7.83 -19.28
C LEU A 44 -6.19 -7.39 -20.23
N ASP A 45 -7.23 -6.73 -19.72
CA ASP A 45 -8.39 -6.30 -20.51
C ASP A 45 -8.22 -4.90 -21.14
N GLY A 46 -7.10 -4.23 -20.88
CA GLY A 46 -6.78 -2.91 -21.41
C GLY A 46 -7.46 -1.75 -20.68
N THR A 47 -8.20 -2.00 -19.61
CA THR A 47 -8.83 -0.94 -18.79
C THR A 47 -7.77 -0.07 -18.11
N ALA A 48 -6.58 -0.60 -17.89
CA ALA A 48 -5.45 0.10 -17.26
C ALA A 48 -5.07 1.42 -17.96
N LYS A 49 -5.42 1.61 -19.23
CA LYS A 49 -5.23 2.87 -19.95
C LYS A 49 -5.96 4.08 -19.32
N ASN A 50 -6.95 3.82 -18.48
CA ASN A 50 -7.72 4.85 -17.77
C ASN A 50 -7.16 5.15 -16.38
N PHE A 51 -6.02 4.56 -16.02
CA PHE A 51 -5.38 4.72 -14.72
C PHE A 51 -4.04 5.44 -14.85
N LEU A 52 -3.75 6.27 -13.89
CA LEU A 52 -2.42 6.82 -13.66
C LEU A 52 -1.82 6.09 -12.46
N PHE A 53 -0.69 5.41 -12.66
CA PHE A 53 -0.01 4.64 -11.62
C PHE A 53 1.15 5.41 -11.04
N PHE A 54 1.25 5.44 -9.73
CA PHE A 54 2.40 5.95 -9.00
C PHE A 54 3.00 4.88 -8.10
N LYS A 55 4.31 4.82 -8.05
CA LYS A 55 5.00 4.12 -6.97
C LYS A 55 5.09 5.06 -5.77
N TYR A 56 4.73 4.55 -4.62
CA TYR A 56 4.76 5.33 -3.38
C TYR A 56 6.15 5.90 -3.08
N GLU A 57 7.17 5.10 -3.31
CA GLU A 57 8.56 5.47 -3.07
C GLU A 57 9.02 6.61 -4.00
N GLU A 58 8.65 6.57 -5.27
CA GLU A 58 8.95 7.61 -6.25
C GLU A 58 8.14 8.87 -5.96
N PHE A 59 6.87 8.72 -5.59
CA PHE A 59 6.03 9.83 -5.15
C PHE A 59 6.64 10.56 -3.94
N CYS A 60 7.13 9.84 -2.94
CA CYS A 60 7.76 10.44 -1.77
C CYS A 60 9.09 11.17 -2.10
N GLN A 61 9.78 10.77 -3.16
CA GLN A 61 11.03 11.42 -3.60
C GLN A 61 10.77 12.71 -4.41
N SER A 62 9.73 12.71 -5.25
CA SER A 62 9.40 13.81 -6.16
C SER A 62 7.90 14.11 -6.16
N PRO A 63 7.31 14.52 -5.00
CA PRO A 63 5.87 14.63 -4.85
C PRO A 63 5.25 15.70 -5.76
N ASP A 64 5.93 16.83 -5.97
CA ASP A 64 5.42 17.89 -6.84
C ASP A 64 5.31 17.46 -8.31
N GLU A 65 6.27 16.67 -8.81
CA GLU A 65 6.25 16.16 -10.18
C GLU A 65 5.07 15.19 -10.38
N HIS A 66 4.91 14.27 -9.46
CA HIS A 66 3.81 13.31 -9.50
C HIS A 66 2.43 13.99 -9.36
N MET A 67 2.32 14.99 -8.49
CA MET A 67 1.08 15.74 -8.37
C MET A 67 0.78 16.58 -9.60
N LYS A 68 1.77 17.18 -10.26
CA LYS A 68 1.56 17.83 -11.55
C LYS A 68 0.98 16.87 -12.58
N SER A 69 1.58 15.69 -12.72
CA SER A 69 1.07 14.65 -13.62
C SER A 69 -0.36 14.22 -13.26
N LEU A 70 -0.69 14.16 -11.98
CA LEU A 70 -2.05 13.84 -11.52
C LEU A 70 -3.06 14.94 -11.91
N TYR A 71 -2.71 16.21 -11.69
CA TYR A 71 -3.55 17.35 -12.05
C TYR A 71 -3.74 17.44 -13.56
N GLU A 72 -2.68 17.19 -14.35
CA GLU A 72 -2.75 17.11 -15.81
C GLU A 72 -3.66 15.97 -16.28
N PHE A 73 -3.54 14.79 -15.67
CA PHE A 73 -4.37 13.63 -15.99
C PHE A 73 -5.85 13.88 -15.76
N PHE A 74 -6.21 14.65 -14.73
CA PHE A 74 -7.59 15.03 -14.44
C PHE A 74 -8.03 16.36 -15.08
N GLU A 75 -7.17 16.97 -15.90
CA GLU A 75 -7.44 18.29 -16.53
C GLU A 75 -7.79 19.38 -15.50
N LEU A 76 -7.13 19.34 -14.33
CA LEU A 76 -7.33 20.28 -13.25
C LEU A 76 -6.19 21.31 -13.16
N PRO A 77 -6.47 22.55 -12.72
CA PRO A 77 -5.42 23.51 -12.45
C PRO A 77 -4.56 23.04 -11.27
N TYR A 78 -3.24 23.11 -11.45
CA TYR A 78 -2.32 22.67 -10.40
C TYR A 78 -2.43 23.52 -9.14
N TYR A 79 -2.45 22.86 -7.98
CA TYR A 79 -2.37 23.47 -6.67
C TYR A 79 -1.02 23.11 -6.02
N GLN A 80 -0.29 24.12 -5.53
CA GLN A 80 0.97 23.90 -4.84
C GLN A 80 0.73 23.32 -3.44
N HIS A 81 1.28 22.15 -3.18
CA HIS A 81 1.20 21.47 -1.88
C HIS A 81 2.41 21.81 -1.00
N ASN A 82 2.22 21.74 0.32
CA ASN A 82 3.30 21.85 1.29
C ASN A 82 3.55 20.48 1.94
N TRP A 83 4.58 19.81 1.51
CA TRP A 83 4.92 18.45 1.94
C TRP A 83 5.67 18.38 3.27
N ASP A 84 6.20 19.51 3.74
CA ASP A 84 6.92 19.61 5.01
C ASP A 84 6.01 20.08 6.18
N ASN A 85 4.78 20.46 5.88
CA ASN A 85 3.81 20.87 6.89
C ASN A 85 2.40 20.47 6.47
N ILE A 86 2.14 19.17 6.53
CA ILE A 86 0.80 18.61 6.25
C ILE A 86 -0.03 18.72 7.52
N GLU A 87 -1.14 19.45 7.45
CA GLU A 87 -2.04 19.64 8.58
C GLU A 87 -3.15 18.59 8.56
N GLN A 88 -3.35 17.92 9.70
CA GLN A 88 -4.50 17.06 9.89
C GLN A 88 -5.70 17.87 10.31
N ILE A 89 -6.63 18.08 9.37
CA ILE A 89 -7.85 18.88 9.59
C ILE A 89 -8.97 18.01 10.18
N THR A 90 -9.04 16.73 9.78
CA THR A 90 -10.04 15.78 10.27
C THR A 90 -9.44 14.89 11.35
N HIS A 91 -10.21 14.68 12.41
CA HIS A 91 -9.82 13.79 13.52
C HIS A 91 -10.84 12.67 13.63
N GLU A 92 -10.48 11.49 13.15
CA GLU A 92 -11.29 10.29 13.29
C GLU A 92 -11.00 9.60 14.63
N ASN A 93 -12.01 8.93 15.15
CA ASN A 93 -11.83 8.08 16.32
C ASN A 93 -11.49 6.65 15.85
N ASP A 94 -10.22 6.33 15.80
CA ASP A 94 -9.71 5.03 15.34
C ASP A 94 -10.23 3.85 16.16
N ALA A 95 -10.63 4.09 17.42
CA ALA A 95 -11.23 3.05 18.26
C ALA A 95 -12.55 2.51 17.67
N VAL A 96 -13.25 3.27 16.83
CA VAL A 96 -14.47 2.82 16.12
C VAL A 96 -14.13 1.80 15.04
N HIS A 97 -12.95 1.91 14.45
CA HIS A 97 -12.46 1.02 13.38
C HIS A 97 -11.69 -0.19 13.92
N GLY A 98 -11.52 -0.29 15.22
CA GLY A 98 -10.89 -1.42 15.89
C GLY A 98 -9.39 -1.49 15.64
N ILE A 99 -8.92 -2.66 15.14
CA ILE A 99 -7.50 -2.98 14.98
C ILE A 99 -6.87 -2.49 13.67
N PHE A 100 -7.59 -1.76 12.84
CA PHE A 100 -7.14 -1.40 11.48
C PHE A 100 -6.10 -0.28 11.42
N GLY A 101 -5.67 0.19 12.58
CA GLY A 101 -4.55 1.10 12.69
C GLY A 101 -4.94 2.53 12.99
N ASP A 102 -3.92 3.35 13.10
CA ASP A 102 -4.01 4.77 13.40
C ASP A 102 -4.09 5.55 12.08
N HIS A 103 -5.20 6.28 11.86
CA HIS A 103 -5.39 7.17 10.71
C HIS A 103 -4.73 8.53 10.90
N LYS A 104 -3.79 8.62 11.81
CA LYS A 104 -3.04 9.85 12.06
C LYS A 104 -2.21 10.24 10.83
N ILE A 105 -2.50 11.41 10.28
CA ILE A 105 -1.74 12.00 9.20
C ILE A 105 -0.40 12.51 9.77
N ARG A 106 0.70 12.11 9.13
CA ARG A 106 2.03 12.64 9.46
C ARG A 106 2.15 14.06 8.90
N ASN A 107 2.79 14.93 9.66
CA ASN A 107 2.99 16.34 9.25
C ASN A 107 3.97 16.52 8.10
N LYS A 108 4.69 15.46 7.72
CA LYS A 108 5.65 15.47 6.62
C LYS A 108 5.53 14.22 5.76
N LEU A 109 5.67 14.39 4.45
CA LEU A 109 5.74 13.29 3.51
C LEU A 109 7.14 12.67 3.52
N GLU A 110 7.24 11.44 3.98
CA GLU A 110 8.47 10.66 4.01
C GLU A 110 8.19 9.21 3.65
N ALA A 111 9.03 8.64 2.77
CA ALA A 111 8.96 7.22 2.48
C ALA A 111 9.33 6.40 3.72
N GLN A 112 8.55 5.36 4.01
CA GLN A 112 8.92 4.39 5.04
C GLN A 112 10.09 3.55 4.52
N LYS A 113 11.11 3.40 5.36
CA LYS A 113 12.28 2.56 5.08
C LYS A 113 12.19 1.35 6.01
N GLU A 114 11.50 0.32 5.56
CA GLU A 114 11.43 -0.95 6.27
C GLU A 114 12.23 -2.00 5.50
N ASP A 115 13.02 -2.78 6.21
CA ASP A 115 13.67 -3.96 5.65
C ASP A 115 12.68 -5.14 5.72
N PHE A 116 12.00 -5.39 4.62
CA PHE A 116 11.02 -6.47 4.55
C PHE A 116 11.66 -7.85 4.69
N TYR A 117 12.92 -8.01 4.30
CA TYR A 117 13.64 -9.26 4.49
C TYR A 117 13.93 -9.53 5.97
N GLU A 118 14.21 -8.49 6.74
CA GLU A 118 14.37 -8.61 8.20
C GLU A 118 13.03 -8.96 8.87
N ILE A 119 11.92 -8.33 8.44
CA ILE A 119 10.59 -8.50 9.04
C ILE A 119 9.94 -9.84 8.66
N LEU A 120 9.97 -10.19 7.37
CA LEU A 120 9.23 -11.34 6.81
C LEU A 120 10.10 -12.58 6.62
N GLY A 121 11.42 -12.40 6.57
CA GLY A 121 12.40 -13.44 6.24
C GLY A 121 12.51 -13.72 4.73
N ASN A 122 13.68 -14.24 4.34
CA ASN A 122 14.03 -14.49 2.93
C ASN A 122 13.01 -15.37 2.22
N TYR A 123 12.64 -16.50 2.85
CA TYR A 123 11.69 -17.46 2.26
C TYR A 123 10.36 -16.79 1.87
N THR A 124 9.77 -16.01 2.76
CA THR A 124 8.48 -15.34 2.51
C THR A 124 8.61 -14.29 1.42
N CYS A 125 9.67 -13.48 1.45
CA CYS A 125 9.93 -12.46 0.44
C CYS A 125 10.15 -13.05 -0.95
N ASP A 126 11.00 -14.08 -1.06
CA ASP A 126 11.30 -14.74 -2.34
C ASP A 126 10.05 -15.44 -2.91
N ARG A 127 9.25 -16.08 -2.06
CA ARG A 127 7.99 -16.67 -2.47
C ARG A 127 7.03 -15.63 -3.05
N ILE A 128 6.84 -14.49 -2.37
CA ILE A 128 5.99 -13.38 -2.84
C ILE A 128 6.50 -12.84 -4.16
N LYS A 129 7.80 -12.57 -4.29
CA LYS A 129 8.40 -12.10 -5.54
C LYS A 129 8.15 -13.07 -6.71
N ASN A 130 8.26 -14.37 -6.46
CA ASN A 130 8.01 -15.37 -7.48
C ASN A 130 6.52 -15.47 -7.84
N GLU A 131 5.63 -15.47 -6.86
CA GLU A 131 4.18 -15.58 -7.04
C GLU A 131 3.61 -14.37 -7.80
N TYR A 132 4.09 -13.17 -7.47
CA TYR A 132 3.67 -11.92 -8.09
C TYR A 132 4.69 -11.35 -9.08
N LYS A 133 5.48 -12.21 -9.70
CA LYS A 133 6.52 -11.80 -10.65
C LYS A 133 6.02 -10.83 -11.72
N TRP A 134 4.82 -11.05 -12.26
CA TRP A 134 4.20 -10.16 -13.24
C TRP A 134 4.06 -8.72 -12.72
N PHE A 135 3.75 -8.53 -11.43
CA PHE A 135 3.61 -7.23 -10.80
C PHE A 135 4.97 -6.54 -10.70
N TYR A 136 5.98 -7.27 -10.22
CA TYR A 136 7.34 -6.76 -10.13
C TYR A 136 7.89 -6.36 -11.50
N ASP A 137 7.69 -7.20 -12.51
CA ASP A 137 8.14 -6.93 -13.89
C ASP A 137 7.41 -5.72 -14.50
N TYR A 138 6.09 -5.66 -14.37
CA TYR A 138 5.29 -4.60 -14.98
C TYR A 138 5.57 -3.23 -14.37
N PHE A 139 5.65 -3.16 -13.05
CA PHE A 139 5.89 -1.92 -12.33
C PHE A 139 7.39 -1.65 -12.04
N ASN A 140 8.28 -2.47 -12.56
CA ASN A 140 9.73 -2.34 -12.38
C ASN A 140 10.14 -2.22 -10.91
N TYR A 141 9.61 -3.09 -10.04
CA TYR A 141 10.09 -3.29 -8.68
C TYR A 141 11.27 -4.28 -8.67
N GLN A 142 12.19 -4.11 -7.69
CA GLN A 142 13.37 -4.97 -7.52
C GLN A 142 13.22 -5.93 -6.34
#